data_8031c51cfa3f2fb35545ca4da6a2dce6
#
_entry.id   8031c51cfa3f2fb35545ca4da6a2dce6
#
_cell.length_a   1.000
_cell.length_b   1.000
_cell.length_c   1.000
_cell.angle_alpha   90.00
_cell.angle_beta   90.00
_cell.angle_gamma   90.00
#
_symmetry.space_group_name_H-M   'P 1'
#
loop_
_entity.id
_entity.type
_entity.pdbx_description
1 polymer ?
#
loop_
_entity_poly.entity_id
_entity_poly.type
_entity_poly.pdbx_seq_one_letter_code
_entity_poly.pdbx_strand_id
1 'polypeptide(L)'
;QPMILSISTAGYENDGIFDELMKRSTAFLKGGSKERRLLPLLYMIDDVEKWNDLEELKKANPNMGVSVSPEFFKEEIAVAEMSLSKRAEFLCKYCNIKQNSSVAWLDYVVVDRAGEKIKLEDFKDSYAVGGIDLSQTTDLTAASVIIERGGVLYAFAQFVYEWFSTLRDQYGIYILKIGYDRYSAQYLIDDLKAAGFQTDDVWQGENLAPVIREFEGIIKDGNFKIADNNLLKAHFLNVALKHNMETRKFRPVKIEQRARIDGFVSVIDAMTVRQKYYNEIGEMLKNAG
;
A
#
# COMPACT_ATOMS: atom_id res chain seq x y z
N GLN A 1 9.32 -40.59 15.80
CA GLN A 1 8.95 -39.71 14.70
C GLN A 1 9.78 -38.43 14.82
N PRO A 2 10.35 -37.93 13.75
CA PRO A 2 11.10 -36.67 13.80
C PRO A 2 10.14 -35.50 14.15
N MET A 3 10.60 -34.63 15.05
CA MET A 3 9.93 -33.40 15.42
C MET A 3 10.78 -32.25 14.93
N ILE A 4 10.13 -31.27 14.25
CA ILE A 4 10.77 -30.03 13.82
C ILE A 4 10.20 -28.91 14.69
N LEU A 5 11.07 -28.18 15.37
CA LEU A 5 10.74 -26.99 16.13
C LEU A 5 11.27 -25.76 15.36
N SER A 6 10.37 -24.86 14.99
CA SER A 6 10.73 -23.59 14.35
C SER A 6 10.40 -22.44 15.30
N ILE A 7 11.39 -21.59 15.57
CA ILE A 7 11.25 -20.39 16.39
C ILE A 7 11.61 -19.20 15.51
N SER A 8 10.73 -18.18 15.44
CA SER A 8 10.95 -16.97 14.65
C SER A 8 10.25 -15.79 15.28
N THR A 9 10.67 -14.59 14.91
CA THR A 9 9.96 -13.33 15.13
C THR A 9 9.42 -12.80 13.82
N ALA A 10 8.51 -11.83 13.87
CA ALA A 10 8.07 -11.11 12.69
C ALA A 10 9.26 -10.43 11.99
N GLY A 11 9.16 -10.26 10.69
CA GLY A 11 10.22 -9.70 9.85
C GLY A 11 9.69 -8.66 8.88
N TYR A 12 10.54 -8.29 7.92
CA TYR A 12 10.26 -7.29 6.90
C TYR A 12 9.99 -7.90 5.51
N GLU A 13 10.25 -9.20 5.31
CA GLU A 13 9.99 -9.87 4.03
C GLU A 13 8.51 -10.12 3.81
N ASN A 14 8.06 -9.89 2.57
CA ASN A 14 6.70 -10.16 2.13
C ASN A 14 6.67 -11.44 1.26
N ASP A 15 5.59 -12.23 1.43
CA ASP A 15 5.34 -13.49 0.71
C ASP A 15 6.43 -14.56 0.88
N GLY A 16 7.13 -14.53 2.01
CA GLY A 16 8.13 -15.53 2.38
C GLY A 16 7.54 -16.76 3.08
N ILE A 17 8.41 -17.72 3.41
CA ILE A 17 8.07 -18.96 4.15
C ILE A 17 7.38 -18.63 5.48
N PHE A 18 7.77 -17.56 6.14
CA PHE A 18 7.16 -17.10 7.39
C PHE A 18 5.68 -16.76 7.21
N ASP A 19 5.31 -16.08 6.13
CA ASP A 19 3.91 -15.70 5.85
C ASP A 19 3.03 -16.92 5.58
N GLU A 20 3.56 -17.90 4.86
CA GLU A 20 2.85 -19.16 4.64
C GLU A 20 2.62 -19.90 5.96
N LEU A 21 3.63 -19.98 6.81
CA LEU A 21 3.51 -20.60 8.13
C LEU A 21 2.51 -19.83 9.02
N MET A 22 2.51 -18.51 8.99
CA MET A 22 1.55 -17.68 9.73
C MET A 22 0.12 -17.88 9.24
N LYS A 23 -0.11 -17.92 7.93
CA LYS A 23 -1.44 -18.23 7.34
C LYS A 23 -1.94 -19.61 7.78
N ARG A 24 -1.09 -20.64 7.69
CA ARG A 24 -1.42 -22.00 8.13
C ARG A 24 -1.69 -22.07 9.62
N SER A 25 -0.86 -21.44 10.44
CA SER A 25 -0.98 -21.40 11.90
C SER A 25 -2.27 -20.72 12.33
N THR A 26 -2.58 -19.56 11.74
CA THR A 26 -3.82 -18.81 12.01
C THR A 26 -5.07 -19.61 11.59
N ALA A 27 -5.03 -20.26 10.42
CA ALA A 27 -6.13 -21.13 9.97
C ALA A 27 -6.35 -22.31 10.93
N PHE A 28 -5.27 -22.91 11.42
CA PHE A 28 -5.34 -23.99 12.40
C PHE A 28 -5.98 -23.51 13.72
N LEU A 29 -5.50 -22.40 14.29
CA LEU A 29 -6.01 -21.84 15.55
C LEU A 29 -7.49 -21.40 15.46
N LYS A 30 -7.92 -20.95 14.28
CA LYS A 30 -9.33 -20.61 13.99
C LYS A 30 -10.21 -21.82 13.66
N GLY A 31 -9.68 -23.04 13.74
CA GLY A 31 -10.43 -24.27 13.44
C GLY A 31 -10.67 -24.52 11.95
N GLY A 32 -10.07 -23.73 11.06
CA GLY A 32 -10.21 -23.87 9.59
C GLY A 32 -9.31 -24.93 8.97
N SER A 33 -8.38 -25.54 9.73
CA SER A 33 -7.45 -26.53 9.23
C SER A 33 -7.68 -27.90 9.86
N LYS A 34 -7.54 -28.96 9.05
CA LYS A 34 -7.59 -30.37 9.50
C LYS A 34 -6.20 -30.95 9.83
N GLU A 35 -5.16 -30.15 9.84
CA GLU A 35 -3.81 -30.59 10.18
C GLU A 35 -3.73 -31.11 11.60
N ARG A 36 -3.11 -32.30 11.78
CA ARG A 36 -2.96 -32.94 13.10
C ARG A 36 -1.53 -32.94 13.62
N ARG A 37 -0.57 -32.45 12.81
CA ARG A 37 0.87 -32.47 13.12
C ARG A 37 1.48 -31.09 13.24
N LEU A 38 0.63 -30.06 13.34
CA LEU A 38 1.02 -28.65 13.53
C LEU A 38 0.59 -28.23 14.94
N LEU A 39 1.54 -27.68 15.72
CA LEU A 39 1.28 -27.05 17.01
C LEU A 39 1.79 -25.60 16.94
N PRO A 40 0.98 -24.63 16.51
CA PRO A 40 1.37 -23.24 16.46
C PRO A 40 1.22 -22.57 17.82
N LEU A 41 2.23 -21.81 18.21
CA LEU A 41 2.21 -20.91 19.37
C LEU A 41 2.54 -19.50 18.84
N LEU A 42 1.53 -18.63 18.79
CA LEU A 42 1.67 -17.27 18.27
C LEU A 42 1.61 -16.28 19.43
N TYR A 43 2.77 -15.69 19.76
CA TYR A 43 2.90 -14.65 20.76
C TYR A 43 2.97 -13.30 20.07
N MET A 44 1.84 -12.61 19.95
CA MET A 44 1.73 -11.31 19.30
C MET A 44 0.67 -10.46 19.99
N ILE A 45 0.69 -9.15 19.78
CA ILE A 45 -0.37 -8.28 20.25
C ILE A 45 -1.64 -8.51 19.41
N ASP A 46 -2.82 -8.33 20.01
CA ASP A 46 -4.11 -8.48 19.34
C ASP A 46 -4.56 -7.18 18.65
N ASP A 47 -4.26 -6.04 19.28
CA ASP A 47 -4.64 -4.72 18.80
C ASP A 47 -3.40 -3.86 18.51
N VAL A 48 -3.13 -3.65 17.22
CA VAL A 48 -1.96 -2.88 16.76
C VAL A 48 -2.03 -1.41 17.18
N GLU A 49 -3.22 -0.83 17.39
CA GLU A 49 -3.37 0.53 17.89
C GLU A 49 -2.89 0.70 19.32
N LYS A 50 -2.84 -0.40 20.08
CA LYS A 50 -2.35 -0.45 21.46
C LYS A 50 -0.90 -0.94 21.55
N TRP A 51 -0.11 -0.76 20.50
CA TRP A 51 1.27 -1.23 20.45
C TRP A 51 2.16 -0.71 21.60
N ASN A 52 1.80 0.43 22.22
CA ASN A 52 2.49 1.05 23.35
C ASN A 52 1.82 0.76 24.70
N ASP A 53 0.81 -0.10 24.76
CA ASP A 53 0.19 -0.55 26.01
C ASP A 53 0.93 -1.77 26.56
N LEU A 54 1.39 -1.70 27.81
CA LEU A 54 2.13 -2.78 28.47
C LEU A 54 1.29 -4.05 28.66
N GLU A 55 -0.01 -3.93 28.91
CA GLU A 55 -0.89 -5.11 29.06
C GLU A 55 -1.08 -5.82 27.72
N GLU A 56 -1.14 -5.05 26.63
CA GLU A 56 -1.19 -5.63 25.29
C GLU A 56 0.14 -6.30 24.93
N LEU A 57 1.28 -5.65 25.26
CA LEU A 57 2.62 -6.18 25.03
C LEU A 57 2.93 -7.47 25.78
N LYS A 58 2.30 -7.73 26.93
CA LYS A 58 2.44 -9.02 27.66
C LYS A 58 2.01 -10.21 26.83
N LYS A 59 1.05 -10.07 25.91
CA LYS A 59 0.61 -11.14 25.02
C LYS A 59 1.71 -11.58 24.06
N ALA A 60 2.49 -10.63 23.57
CA ALA A 60 3.65 -10.89 22.72
C ALA A 60 4.90 -11.28 23.54
N ASN A 61 4.97 -10.87 24.80
CA ASN A 61 6.15 -11.04 25.65
C ASN A 61 5.77 -11.71 27.01
N PRO A 62 5.52 -13.02 27.02
CA PRO A 62 5.06 -13.73 28.23
C PRO A 62 6.08 -13.67 29.38
N ASN A 63 7.35 -13.35 29.10
CA ASN A 63 8.39 -13.20 30.10
C ASN A 63 8.50 -11.79 30.69
N MET A 64 7.62 -10.84 30.29
CA MET A 64 7.58 -9.50 30.87
C MET A 64 7.24 -9.57 32.35
N GLY A 65 8.07 -8.94 33.18
CA GLY A 65 7.99 -8.99 34.64
C GLY A 65 8.67 -10.21 35.28
N VAL A 66 9.24 -11.12 34.45
CA VAL A 66 10.01 -12.29 34.94
C VAL A 66 11.48 -12.14 34.54
N SER A 67 11.82 -12.21 33.27
CA SER A 67 13.19 -12.08 32.78
C SER A 67 13.46 -10.74 32.10
N VAL A 68 12.40 -10.01 31.71
CA VAL A 68 12.49 -8.67 31.11
C VAL A 68 11.61 -7.72 31.93
N SER A 69 12.21 -6.59 32.37
CA SER A 69 11.46 -5.62 33.19
C SER A 69 10.44 -4.83 32.39
N PRO A 70 9.30 -4.44 32.95
CA PRO A 70 8.36 -3.53 32.29
C PRO A 70 8.98 -2.16 31.97
N GLU A 71 9.96 -1.71 32.74
CA GLU A 71 10.67 -0.45 32.55
C GLU A 71 11.43 -0.46 31.22
N PHE A 72 12.05 -1.57 30.85
CA PHE A 72 12.69 -1.74 29.56
C PHE A 72 11.72 -1.45 28.40
N PHE A 73 10.50 -1.98 28.46
CA PHE A 73 9.50 -1.72 27.41
C PHE A 73 9.05 -0.27 27.38
N LYS A 74 8.94 0.40 28.52
CA LYS A 74 8.62 1.84 28.57
C LYS A 74 9.68 2.71 27.89
N GLU A 75 10.95 2.38 28.08
CA GLU A 75 12.07 3.07 27.43
C GLU A 75 12.06 2.83 25.91
N GLU A 76 11.87 1.59 25.47
CA GLU A 76 11.80 1.25 24.06
C GLU A 76 10.57 1.87 23.36
N ILE A 77 9.40 1.94 24.03
CA ILE A 77 8.21 2.66 23.57
C ILE A 77 8.53 4.13 23.35
N ALA A 78 9.16 4.81 24.33
CA ALA A 78 9.52 6.22 24.21
C ALA A 78 10.42 6.48 22.99
N VAL A 79 11.37 5.60 22.70
CA VAL A 79 12.21 5.67 21.50
C VAL A 79 11.39 5.45 20.22
N ALA A 80 10.47 4.49 20.24
CA ALA A 80 9.62 4.17 19.09
C ALA A 80 8.60 5.28 18.78
N GLU A 81 8.13 6.04 19.78
CA GLU A 81 7.26 7.20 19.60
C GLU A 81 7.94 8.35 18.87
N MET A 82 9.26 8.49 19.04
CA MET A 82 10.05 9.58 18.44
C MET A 82 10.42 9.35 16.98
N SER A 83 10.37 8.10 16.49
CA SER A 83 10.87 7.75 15.16
C SER A 83 10.06 6.62 14.53
N LEU A 84 9.53 6.85 13.32
CA LEU A 84 8.79 5.82 12.54
C LEU A 84 9.65 4.58 12.29
N SER A 85 10.94 4.76 11.99
CA SER A 85 11.87 3.63 11.80
C SER A 85 12.02 2.80 13.07
N LYS A 86 12.13 3.46 14.25
CA LYS A 86 12.22 2.78 15.54
C LYS A 86 10.90 2.13 15.93
N ARG A 87 9.77 2.74 15.56
CA ARG A 87 8.46 2.12 15.73
C ARG A 87 8.33 0.83 14.91
N ALA A 88 8.73 0.85 13.65
CA ALA A 88 8.70 -0.35 12.80
C ALA A 88 9.58 -1.47 13.41
N GLU A 89 10.76 -1.14 13.91
CA GLU A 89 11.63 -2.08 14.61
C GLU A 89 10.96 -2.64 15.89
N PHE A 90 10.34 -1.77 16.68
CA PHE A 90 9.61 -2.15 17.89
C PHE A 90 8.44 -3.09 17.60
N LEU A 91 7.63 -2.74 16.60
CA LEU A 91 6.49 -3.55 16.16
C LEU A 91 6.93 -4.96 15.70
N CYS A 92 8.04 -5.05 14.96
CA CYS A 92 8.59 -6.35 14.57
C CYS A 92 9.08 -7.15 15.78
N LYS A 93 9.93 -6.55 16.61
CA LYS A 93 10.68 -7.28 17.65
C LYS A 93 9.87 -7.59 18.90
N TYR A 94 9.06 -6.63 19.35
CA TYR A 94 8.38 -6.71 20.65
C TYR A 94 6.88 -6.93 20.54
N CYS A 95 6.27 -6.55 19.42
CA CYS A 95 4.85 -6.81 19.18
C CYS A 95 4.61 -8.06 18.30
N ASN A 96 5.66 -8.58 17.65
CA ASN A 96 5.58 -9.61 16.63
C ASN A 96 4.61 -9.29 15.49
N ILE A 97 4.52 -8.00 15.15
CA ILE A 97 3.72 -7.49 14.03
C ILE A 97 4.65 -7.27 12.84
N LYS A 98 4.33 -7.96 11.76
CA LYS A 98 5.07 -7.84 10.51
C LYS A 98 5.13 -6.39 10.03
N GLN A 99 6.30 -5.98 9.57
CA GLN A 99 6.53 -4.69 8.93
C GLN A 99 7.13 -4.92 7.54
N ASN A 100 6.92 -3.99 6.63
CA ASN A 100 7.46 -4.09 5.28
C ASN A 100 8.91 -3.59 5.18
N SER A 101 9.29 -2.56 5.91
CA SER A 101 10.66 -2.04 6.03
C SER A 101 10.72 -0.93 7.08
N SER A 102 11.89 -0.72 7.69
CA SER A 102 12.15 0.44 8.57
C SER A 102 12.24 1.78 7.84
N VAL A 103 12.33 1.76 6.51
CA VAL A 103 12.40 2.95 5.64
C VAL A 103 11.17 3.08 4.73
N ALA A 104 10.18 2.22 4.89
CA ALA A 104 8.96 2.27 4.09
C ALA A 104 8.19 3.57 4.31
N TRP A 105 7.55 4.05 3.24
CA TRP A 105 6.68 5.22 3.29
C TRP A 105 5.42 4.96 4.12
N LEU A 106 4.77 3.81 3.95
CA LEU A 106 3.57 3.41 4.70
C LEU A 106 3.80 2.11 5.44
N ASP A 107 3.22 2.02 6.63
CA ASP A 107 3.17 0.78 7.40
C ASP A 107 2.28 -0.27 6.75
N TYR A 108 2.63 -1.53 6.91
CA TYR A 108 1.84 -2.67 6.42
C TYR A 108 0.37 -2.58 6.86
N VAL A 109 0.12 -2.24 8.12
CA VAL A 109 -1.24 -2.13 8.68
C VAL A 109 -2.08 -1.09 7.97
N VAL A 110 -1.48 0.07 7.64
CA VAL A 110 -2.17 1.15 6.92
C VAL A 110 -2.56 0.71 5.51
N VAL A 111 -1.66 0.04 4.78
CA VAL A 111 -1.93 -0.47 3.43
C VAL A 111 -2.94 -1.62 3.46
N ASP A 112 -2.84 -2.52 4.44
CA ASP A 112 -3.77 -3.63 4.55
C ASP A 112 -5.21 -3.18 4.87
N ARG A 113 -5.37 -2.20 5.75
CA ARG A 113 -6.67 -1.55 6.03
C ARG A 113 -7.28 -0.83 4.82
N ALA A 114 -6.45 -0.32 3.92
CA ALA A 114 -6.92 0.27 2.68
C ALA A 114 -7.46 -0.79 1.71
N GLY A 115 -7.12 -2.07 1.89
CA GLY A 115 -7.61 -3.16 1.07
C GLY A 115 -9.10 -3.43 1.33
N GLU A 116 -9.90 -3.45 0.25
CA GLU A 116 -11.33 -3.72 0.34
C GLU A 116 -11.79 -4.63 -0.80
N LYS A 117 -12.76 -5.52 -0.51
CA LYS A 117 -13.39 -6.37 -1.52
C LYS A 117 -14.44 -5.57 -2.28
N ILE A 118 -14.00 -4.80 -3.26
CA ILE A 118 -14.82 -3.98 -4.15
C ILE A 118 -14.64 -4.45 -5.59
N LYS A 119 -15.66 -4.26 -6.42
CA LYS A 119 -15.67 -4.66 -7.81
C LYS A 119 -15.90 -3.46 -8.72
N LEU A 120 -15.42 -3.53 -9.96
CA LEU A 120 -15.63 -2.49 -10.96
C LEU A 120 -17.12 -2.28 -11.29
N GLU A 121 -17.91 -3.34 -11.22
CA GLU A 121 -19.37 -3.31 -11.45
C GLU A 121 -20.10 -2.40 -10.45
N ASP A 122 -19.55 -2.25 -9.24
CA ASP A 122 -20.10 -1.38 -8.19
C ASP A 122 -19.98 0.12 -8.54
N PHE A 123 -19.15 0.44 -9.55
CA PHE A 123 -18.83 1.81 -9.97
C PHE A 123 -19.32 2.13 -11.39
N LYS A 124 -20.31 1.41 -11.87
CA LYS A 124 -20.93 1.69 -13.15
C LYS A 124 -21.42 3.13 -13.24
N ASP A 125 -21.25 3.74 -14.42
CA ASP A 125 -21.61 5.13 -14.71
C ASP A 125 -20.87 6.18 -13.87
N SER A 126 -19.70 5.82 -13.31
CA SER A 126 -18.83 6.70 -12.54
C SER A 126 -17.80 7.41 -13.43
N TYR A 127 -17.33 8.54 -12.96
CA TYR A 127 -16.17 9.24 -13.53
C TYR A 127 -14.90 8.91 -12.74
N ALA A 128 -13.79 8.86 -13.44
CA ALA A 128 -12.48 8.50 -12.86
C ALA A 128 -11.37 9.38 -13.42
N VAL A 129 -10.24 9.40 -12.71
CA VAL A 129 -8.95 9.81 -13.27
C VAL A 129 -8.05 8.59 -13.41
N GLY A 130 -7.26 8.55 -14.46
CA GLY A 130 -6.32 7.46 -14.73
C GLY A 130 -4.88 7.88 -14.50
N GLY A 131 -4.01 6.88 -14.31
CA GLY A 131 -2.57 7.05 -14.27
C GLY A 131 -1.89 5.84 -14.92
N ILE A 132 -0.75 6.09 -15.57
CA ILE A 132 0.02 5.05 -16.25
C ILE A 132 1.49 5.21 -15.93
N ASP A 133 2.10 4.12 -15.46
CA ASP A 133 3.55 3.96 -15.42
C ASP A 133 3.96 2.91 -16.44
N LEU A 134 4.64 3.37 -17.49
CA LEU A 134 5.06 2.55 -18.63
C LEU A 134 6.52 2.17 -18.50
N SER A 135 6.79 0.87 -18.46
CA SER A 135 8.16 0.39 -18.50
C SER A 135 8.73 0.41 -19.93
N GLN A 136 9.98 0.83 -20.05
CA GLN A 136 10.66 0.79 -21.35
C GLN A 136 11.31 -0.56 -21.68
N THR A 137 11.59 -1.42 -20.68
CA THR A 137 12.33 -2.68 -20.93
C THR A 137 12.01 -3.86 -20.03
N THR A 138 12.04 -3.71 -18.71
CA THR A 138 11.96 -4.85 -17.74
C THR A 138 10.98 -4.64 -16.61
N ASP A 139 10.47 -3.43 -16.42
CA ASP A 139 9.50 -3.11 -15.40
C ASP A 139 8.07 -3.39 -15.89
N LEU A 140 7.13 -3.57 -14.96
CA LEU A 140 5.73 -3.82 -15.28
C LEU A 140 5.07 -2.51 -15.76
N THR A 141 4.33 -2.59 -16.86
CA THR A 141 3.41 -1.51 -17.22
C THR A 141 2.22 -1.56 -16.28
N ALA A 142 2.00 -0.50 -15.53
CA ALA A 142 0.89 -0.38 -14.61
C ALA A 142 -0.08 0.71 -15.06
N ALA A 143 -1.36 0.36 -15.13
CA ALA A 143 -2.46 1.29 -15.35
C ALA A 143 -3.36 1.30 -14.12
N SER A 144 -3.71 2.47 -13.61
CA SER A 144 -4.61 2.62 -12.47
C SER A 144 -5.72 3.63 -12.75
N VAL A 145 -6.84 3.48 -12.04
CA VAL A 145 -7.89 4.50 -11.98
C VAL A 145 -8.24 4.80 -10.53
N ILE A 146 -8.55 6.06 -10.27
CA ILE A 146 -9.08 6.54 -9.01
C ILE A 146 -10.51 7.02 -9.25
N ILE A 147 -11.44 6.46 -8.51
CA ILE A 147 -12.85 6.84 -8.49
C ILE A 147 -13.13 7.46 -7.13
N GLU A 148 -13.79 8.62 -7.10
CA GLU A 148 -14.22 9.26 -5.85
C GLU A 148 -15.69 8.98 -5.60
N ARG A 149 -16.06 8.46 -4.44
CA ARG A 149 -17.44 8.26 -4.04
C ARG A 149 -17.59 8.51 -2.54
N GLY A 150 -18.49 9.43 -2.18
CA GLY A 150 -18.76 9.76 -0.77
C GLY A 150 -17.54 10.28 0.01
N GLY A 151 -16.61 10.96 -0.66
CA GLY A 151 -15.37 11.46 -0.06
C GLY A 151 -14.27 10.39 0.12
N VAL A 152 -14.51 9.15 -0.33
CA VAL A 152 -13.53 8.08 -0.32
C VAL A 152 -12.99 7.87 -1.73
N LEU A 153 -11.67 7.67 -1.84
CA LEU A 153 -10.99 7.36 -3.09
C LEU A 153 -10.81 5.85 -3.23
N TYR A 154 -11.26 5.29 -4.34
CA TYR A 154 -11.18 3.86 -4.66
C TYR A 154 -10.19 3.65 -5.80
N ALA A 155 -9.15 2.87 -5.54
CA ALA A 155 -8.11 2.56 -6.52
C ALA A 155 -8.29 1.16 -7.08
N PHE A 156 -8.30 1.08 -8.40
CA PHE A 156 -8.18 -0.16 -9.17
C PHE A 156 -6.93 -0.07 -10.03
N ALA A 157 -6.22 -1.18 -10.19
CA ALA A 157 -5.06 -1.25 -11.06
C ALA A 157 -5.03 -2.56 -11.83
N GLN A 158 -4.57 -2.44 -13.07
CA GLN A 158 -4.21 -3.56 -13.92
C GLN A 158 -2.82 -3.33 -14.50
N PHE A 159 -2.15 -4.39 -14.85
CA PHE A 159 -0.80 -4.32 -15.43
C PHE A 159 -0.84 -4.50 -16.95
N VAL A 160 -1.87 -3.90 -17.58
CA VAL A 160 -2.12 -3.87 -19.05
C VAL A 160 -2.77 -2.53 -19.40
N TYR A 161 -2.19 -1.78 -20.32
CA TYR A 161 -2.65 -0.41 -20.66
C TYR A 161 -3.99 -0.37 -21.42
N GLU A 162 -4.33 -1.40 -22.19
CA GLU A 162 -5.60 -1.51 -22.93
C GLU A 162 -6.84 -1.54 -22.02
N TRP A 163 -6.63 -1.66 -20.73
CA TRP A 163 -7.68 -1.73 -19.73
C TRP A 163 -8.60 -0.49 -19.69
N PHE A 164 -8.11 0.70 -20.01
CA PHE A 164 -8.93 1.91 -19.99
C PHE A 164 -10.12 1.87 -20.95
N SER A 165 -9.94 1.29 -22.14
CA SER A 165 -11.04 1.06 -23.08
C SER A 165 -12.07 0.09 -22.50
N THR A 166 -11.60 -0.98 -21.85
CA THR A 166 -12.45 -1.94 -21.14
C THR A 166 -13.28 -1.27 -20.04
N LEU A 167 -12.67 -0.38 -19.23
CA LEU A 167 -13.38 0.35 -18.18
C LEU A 167 -14.54 1.18 -18.75
N ARG A 168 -14.31 1.89 -19.85
CA ARG A 168 -15.33 2.67 -20.52
C ARG A 168 -16.41 1.79 -21.16
N ASP A 169 -15.99 0.80 -21.95
CA ASP A 169 -16.89 0.08 -22.87
C ASP A 169 -17.66 -1.05 -22.18
N GLN A 170 -17.09 -1.68 -21.14
CA GLN A 170 -17.73 -2.77 -20.41
C GLN A 170 -18.31 -2.36 -19.06
N TYR A 171 -17.64 -1.45 -18.34
CA TYR A 171 -18.04 -1.07 -16.99
C TYR A 171 -18.74 0.30 -16.93
N GLY A 172 -18.75 1.08 -18.03
CA GLY A 172 -19.33 2.42 -18.04
C GLY A 172 -18.59 3.40 -17.12
N ILE A 173 -17.28 3.19 -16.89
CA ILE A 173 -16.45 4.07 -16.08
C ILE A 173 -15.74 5.05 -17.01
N TYR A 174 -16.06 6.33 -16.89
CA TYR A 174 -15.59 7.38 -17.78
C TYR A 174 -14.33 8.06 -17.21
N ILE A 175 -13.19 7.84 -17.85
CA ILE A 175 -11.91 8.40 -17.43
C ILE A 175 -11.77 9.81 -18.00
N LEU A 176 -11.81 10.80 -17.14
CA LEU A 176 -11.78 12.22 -17.51
C LEU A 176 -10.39 12.67 -17.95
N LYS A 177 -9.35 12.16 -17.29
CA LYS A 177 -7.96 12.49 -17.61
C LYS A 177 -7.02 11.37 -17.17
N ILE A 178 -5.95 11.14 -17.93
CA ILE A 178 -4.93 10.13 -17.64
C ILE A 178 -3.58 10.83 -17.46
N GLY A 179 -2.96 10.68 -16.29
CA GLY A 179 -1.59 11.10 -16.01
C GLY A 179 -0.57 10.05 -16.47
N TYR A 180 0.56 10.48 -17.00
CA TYR A 180 1.66 9.61 -17.38
C TYR A 180 3.01 10.27 -17.18
N ASP A 181 4.06 9.47 -16.92
CA ASP A 181 5.43 9.99 -16.92
C ASP A 181 5.81 10.46 -18.31
N ARG A 182 6.25 11.72 -18.43
CA ARG A 182 6.63 12.34 -19.72
C ARG A 182 7.76 11.61 -20.46
N TYR A 183 8.54 10.80 -19.76
CA TYR A 183 9.59 9.97 -20.34
C TYR A 183 9.11 8.58 -20.75
N SER A 184 7.81 8.31 -20.59
CA SER A 184 7.16 7.05 -20.97
C SER A 184 7.09 6.89 -22.49
N ALA A 185 6.73 5.68 -22.92
CA ALA A 185 6.63 5.30 -24.33
C ALA A 185 5.59 6.15 -25.07
N GLN A 186 6.04 7.18 -25.82
CA GLN A 186 5.17 8.17 -26.47
C GLN A 186 4.13 7.53 -27.41
N TYR A 187 4.48 6.42 -28.08
CA TYR A 187 3.56 5.72 -28.99
C TYR A 187 2.28 5.22 -28.29
N LEU A 188 2.39 4.75 -27.05
CA LEU A 188 1.23 4.30 -26.27
C LEU A 188 0.33 5.47 -25.88
N ILE A 189 0.91 6.62 -25.61
CA ILE A 189 0.16 7.84 -25.29
C ILE A 189 -0.59 8.33 -26.53
N ASP A 190 0.01 8.23 -27.71
CA ASP A 190 -0.62 8.61 -28.98
C ASP A 190 -1.77 7.65 -29.30
N ASP A 191 -1.66 6.35 -29.02
CA ASP A 191 -2.74 5.36 -29.14
C ASP A 191 -3.91 5.69 -28.20
N LEU A 192 -3.64 6.07 -26.95
CA LEU A 192 -4.70 6.49 -26.02
C LEU A 192 -5.42 7.76 -26.49
N LYS A 193 -4.68 8.75 -27.01
CA LYS A 193 -5.27 9.95 -27.60
C LYS A 193 -6.14 9.61 -28.82
N ALA A 194 -5.66 8.70 -29.69
CA ALA A 194 -6.42 8.22 -30.82
C ALA A 194 -7.72 7.47 -30.41
N ALA A 195 -7.69 6.77 -29.27
CA ALA A 195 -8.85 6.15 -28.64
C ALA A 195 -9.78 7.15 -27.92
N GLY A 196 -9.48 8.44 -27.94
CA GLY A 196 -10.30 9.52 -27.40
C GLY A 196 -10.06 9.87 -25.94
N PHE A 197 -9.01 9.34 -25.32
CA PHE A 197 -8.65 9.70 -23.94
C PHE A 197 -7.88 11.02 -23.88
N GLN A 198 -8.17 11.83 -22.86
CA GLN A 198 -7.40 13.01 -22.54
C GLN A 198 -6.21 12.62 -21.64
N THR A 199 -5.01 12.98 -22.06
CA THR A 199 -3.77 12.64 -21.33
C THR A 199 -3.01 13.90 -20.95
N ASP A 200 -2.25 13.84 -19.84
CA ASP A 200 -1.39 14.92 -19.37
C ASP A 200 -0.08 14.38 -18.82
N ASP A 201 1.03 15.05 -19.08
CA ASP A 201 2.32 14.62 -18.59
C ASP A 201 2.51 14.98 -17.10
N VAL A 202 3.07 14.04 -16.35
CA VAL A 202 3.37 14.17 -14.94
C VAL A 202 4.89 14.27 -14.75
N TRP A 203 5.31 15.30 -14.06
CA TRP A 203 6.71 15.50 -13.73
C TRP A 203 7.09 14.68 -12.51
N GLN A 204 7.96 13.73 -12.73
CA GLN A 204 8.42 12.78 -11.73
C GLN A 204 9.41 13.38 -10.71
N GLY A 205 9.87 12.54 -9.78
CA GLY A 205 10.88 12.91 -8.80
C GLY A 205 10.36 13.77 -7.66
N GLU A 206 11.05 14.85 -7.31
CA GLU A 206 10.68 15.75 -6.20
C GLU A 206 9.41 16.57 -6.46
N ASN A 207 8.95 16.64 -7.71
CA ASN A 207 7.72 17.32 -8.07
C ASN A 207 6.47 16.59 -7.53
N LEU A 208 6.59 15.30 -7.26
CA LEU A 208 5.51 14.49 -6.67
C LEU A 208 5.33 14.72 -5.16
N ALA A 209 6.26 15.38 -4.47
CA ALA A 209 6.22 15.54 -3.02
C ALA A 209 4.92 16.17 -2.49
N PRO A 210 4.32 17.20 -3.10
CA PRO A 210 3.05 17.77 -2.63
C PRO A 210 1.90 16.76 -2.73
N VAL A 211 1.80 16.06 -3.87
CA VAL A 211 0.74 15.08 -4.12
C VAL A 211 0.86 13.90 -3.16
N ILE A 212 2.07 13.39 -2.95
CA ILE A 212 2.33 12.28 -2.03
C ILE A 212 1.96 12.66 -0.59
N ARG A 213 2.24 13.90 -0.15
CA ARG A 213 1.83 14.38 1.19
C ARG A 213 0.32 14.43 1.38
N GLU A 214 -0.39 14.99 0.40
CA GLU A 214 -1.85 15.04 0.42
C GLU A 214 -2.42 13.63 0.46
N PHE A 215 -1.90 12.76 -0.41
CA PHE A 215 -2.35 11.39 -0.53
C PHE A 215 -2.08 10.56 0.75
N GLU A 216 -0.93 10.78 1.39
CA GLU A 216 -0.62 10.18 2.69
C GLU A 216 -1.66 10.55 3.75
N GLY A 217 -2.11 11.80 3.78
CA GLY A 217 -3.20 12.26 4.65
C GLY A 217 -4.49 11.51 4.37
N ILE A 218 -4.92 11.44 3.11
CA ILE A 218 -6.13 10.73 2.69
C ILE A 218 -6.09 9.25 3.11
N ILE A 219 -4.94 8.59 2.96
CA ILE A 219 -4.76 7.18 3.36
C ILE A 219 -4.88 7.03 4.89
N LYS A 220 -4.22 7.90 5.64
CA LYS A 220 -4.22 7.87 7.11
C LYS A 220 -5.61 8.13 7.69
N ASP A 221 -6.38 8.99 7.05
CA ASP A 221 -7.77 9.29 7.40
C ASP A 221 -8.75 8.16 7.04
N GLY A 222 -8.26 7.09 6.40
CA GLY A 222 -9.06 5.93 5.98
C GLY A 222 -9.91 6.18 4.73
N ASN A 223 -9.75 7.32 4.06
CA ASN A 223 -10.49 7.75 2.88
C ASN A 223 -9.87 7.26 1.56
N PHE A 224 -9.09 6.21 1.60
CA PHE A 224 -8.52 5.55 0.42
C PHE A 224 -8.69 4.04 0.52
N LYS A 225 -9.19 3.44 -0.56
CA LYS A 225 -9.42 2.00 -0.67
C LYS A 225 -8.71 1.42 -1.89
N ILE A 226 -8.11 0.27 -1.73
CA ILE A 226 -7.50 -0.52 -2.79
C ILE A 226 -8.42 -1.70 -3.05
N ALA A 227 -8.90 -1.85 -4.28
CA ALA A 227 -9.59 -3.07 -4.70
C ALA A 227 -8.71 -4.29 -4.39
N ASP A 228 -9.33 -5.43 -4.11
CA ASP A 228 -8.64 -6.67 -3.66
C ASP A 228 -7.56 -7.10 -4.68
N ASN A 229 -6.43 -6.42 -4.60
CA ASN A 229 -5.27 -6.54 -5.48
C ASN A 229 -3.99 -6.57 -4.65
N ASN A 230 -3.55 -7.78 -4.34
CA ASN A 230 -2.34 -8.00 -3.55
C ASN A 230 -1.07 -7.45 -4.22
N LEU A 231 -1.03 -7.43 -5.56
CA LEU A 231 0.11 -6.88 -6.28
C LEU A 231 0.18 -5.36 -6.12
N LEU A 232 -0.95 -4.65 -6.21
CA LEU A 232 -0.99 -3.21 -5.96
C LEU A 232 -0.60 -2.89 -4.52
N LYS A 233 -1.12 -3.63 -3.53
CA LYS A 233 -0.70 -3.49 -2.12
C LYS A 233 0.81 -3.69 -1.96
N ALA A 234 1.39 -4.71 -2.58
CA ALA A 234 2.83 -4.95 -2.54
C ALA A 234 3.63 -3.77 -3.12
N HIS A 235 3.16 -3.15 -4.21
CA HIS A 235 3.80 -1.98 -4.80
C HIS A 235 3.78 -0.77 -3.85
N PHE A 236 2.71 -0.58 -3.07
CA PHE A 236 2.65 0.46 -2.03
C PHE A 236 3.64 0.19 -0.88
N LEU A 237 3.73 -1.07 -0.45
CA LEU A 237 4.64 -1.48 0.62
C LEU A 237 6.12 -1.40 0.24
N ASN A 238 6.43 -1.40 -1.06
CA ASN A 238 7.77 -1.31 -1.61
C ASN A 238 8.29 0.11 -1.77
N VAL A 239 7.52 1.12 -1.37
CA VAL A 239 7.90 2.53 -1.51
C VAL A 239 8.62 3.03 -0.26
N ALA A 240 9.73 3.72 -0.47
CA ALA A 240 10.40 4.56 0.50
C ALA A 240 10.45 6.00 0.00
N LEU A 241 10.59 6.98 0.89
CA LEU A 241 10.77 8.38 0.53
C LEU A 241 12.23 8.80 0.74
N LYS A 242 12.90 9.15 -0.35
CA LYS A 242 14.25 9.71 -0.29
C LYS A 242 14.16 11.23 -0.17
N HIS A 243 14.52 11.74 1.01
CA HIS A 243 14.54 13.17 1.30
C HIS A 243 15.79 13.84 0.70
N ASN A 244 15.58 15.03 0.16
CA ASN A 244 16.62 15.96 -0.25
C ASN A 244 16.75 17.03 0.85
N MET A 245 17.90 17.09 1.51
CA MET A 245 18.14 17.99 2.63
C MET A 245 18.23 19.47 2.21
N GLU A 246 18.62 19.73 0.94
CA GLU A 246 18.78 21.09 0.41
C GLU A 246 17.42 21.69 0.03
N THR A 247 16.61 20.93 -0.72
CA THR A 247 15.29 21.39 -1.21
C THR A 247 14.17 21.18 -0.21
N ARG A 248 14.40 20.40 0.86
CA ARG A 248 13.39 19.93 1.83
C ARG A 248 12.22 19.17 1.15
N LYS A 249 12.43 18.70 -0.05
CA LYS A 249 11.50 17.85 -0.79
C LYS A 249 11.91 16.38 -0.66
N PHE A 250 11.07 15.51 -1.15
CA PHE A 250 11.38 14.08 -1.24
C PHE A 250 10.85 13.52 -2.56
N ARG A 251 11.32 12.34 -2.90
CA ARG A 251 10.83 11.57 -4.04
C ARG A 251 10.60 10.12 -3.64
N PRO A 252 9.64 9.43 -4.27
CA PRO A 252 9.47 8.01 -4.07
C PRO A 252 10.65 7.24 -4.67
N VAL A 253 11.08 6.21 -3.98
CA VAL A 253 12.13 5.28 -4.42
C VAL A 253 11.75 3.86 -4.02
N LYS A 254 12.30 2.88 -4.71
CA LYS A 254 12.16 1.47 -4.34
C LYS A 254 12.89 1.22 -3.01
N ILE A 255 12.26 0.51 -2.08
CA ILE A 255 12.88 0.09 -0.82
C ILE A 255 14.16 -0.73 -1.10
N GLU A 256 14.07 -1.63 -2.07
CA GLU A 256 15.16 -2.49 -2.52
C GLU A 256 15.27 -2.48 -4.04
N GLN A 257 16.46 -2.77 -4.56
CA GLN A 257 16.72 -2.72 -6.01
C GLN A 257 15.78 -3.61 -6.83
N ARG A 258 15.36 -4.76 -6.28
CA ARG A 258 14.46 -5.71 -6.94
C ARG A 258 12.98 -5.40 -6.73
N ALA A 259 12.65 -4.50 -5.81
CA ALA A 259 11.28 -4.13 -5.53
C ALA A 259 10.61 -3.42 -6.72
N ARG A 260 9.31 -3.60 -6.83
CA ARG A 260 8.47 -2.97 -7.85
C ARG A 260 7.55 -1.96 -7.20
N ILE A 261 7.42 -0.77 -7.81
CA ILE A 261 6.55 0.31 -7.35
C ILE A 261 5.67 0.87 -8.47
N ASP A 262 5.66 0.25 -9.64
CA ASP A 262 5.01 0.77 -10.85
C ASP A 262 3.50 1.03 -10.63
N GLY A 263 2.81 0.13 -9.91
CA GLY A 263 1.40 0.33 -9.54
C GLY A 263 1.20 1.52 -8.60
N PHE A 264 2.13 1.78 -7.69
CA PHE A 264 2.10 2.99 -6.87
C PHE A 264 2.32 4.25 -7.72
N VAL A 265 3.31 4.23 -8.61
CA VAL A 265 3.61 5.38 -9.49
C VAL A 265 2.41 5.69 -10.37
N SER A 266 1.76 4.69 -10.98
CA SER A 266 0.54 4.90 -11.77
C SER A 266 -0.59 5.54 -10.95
N VAL A 267 -0.78 5.14 -9.68
CA VAL A 267 -1.75 5.78 -8.77
C VAL A 267 -1.36 7.23 -8.47
N ILE A 268 -0.08 7.53 -8.26
CA ILE A 268 0.39 8.90 -8.02
C ILE A 268 0.21 9.77 -9.28
N ASP A 269 0.39 9.22 -10.47
CA ASP A 269 0.13 9.94 -11.73
C ASP A 269 -1.36 10.27 -11.87
N ALA A 270 -2.26 9.33 -11.51
CA ALA A 270 -3.70 9.60 -11.42
C ALA A 270 -4.02 10.68 -10.39
N MET A 271 -3.43 10.62 -9.19
CA MET A 271 -3.62 11.62 -8.14
C MET A 271 -3.09 13.00 -8.55
N THR A 272 -2.00 13.06 -9.31
CA THR A 272 -1.42 14.31 -9.81
C THR A 272 -2.38 15.01 -10.77
N VAL A 273 -2.94 14.30 -11.74
CA VAL A 273 -3.93 14.92 -12.65
C VAL A 273 -5.24 15.25 -11.92
N ARG A 274 -5.66 14.42 -10.93
CA ARG A 274 -6.79 14.75 -10.08
C ARG A 274 -6.56 16.09 -9.37
N GLN A 275 -5.43 16.27 -8.70
CA GLN A 275 -5.11 17.52 -7.99
C GLN A 275 -5.03 18.73 -8.95
N LYS A 276 -4.32 18.57 -10.08
CA LYS A 276 -4.10 19.62 -11.07
C LYS A 276 -5.40 20.14 -11.66
N TYR A 277 -6.33 19.26 -11.97
CA TYR A 277 -7.58 19.57 -12.64
C TYR A 277 -8.81 19.56 -11.74
N TYR A 278 -8.64 19.48 -10.42
CA TYR A 278 -9.76 19.32 -9.49
C TYR A 278 -10.82 20.40 -9.59
N ASN A 279 -10.45 21.64 -9.87
CA ASN A 279 -11.39 22.75 -10.07
C ASN A 279 -12.29 22.58 -11.32
N GLU A 280 -11.81 21.82 -12.30
CA GLU A 280 -12.55 21.58 -13.56
C GLU A 280 -13.39 20.30 -13.50
N ILE A 281 -12.83 19.23 -12.93
CA ILE A 281 -13.42 17.89 -12.98
C ILE A 281 -13.95 17.40 -11.62
N GLY A 282 -13.65 18.10 -10.52
CA GLY A 282 -13.94 17.63 -9.16
C GLY A 282 -15.43 17.42 -8.89
N GLU A 283 -16.29 18.25 -9.46
CA GLU A 283 -17.75 18.07 -9.36
C GLU A 283 -18.23 16.82 -10.10
N MET A 284 -17.65 16.53 -11.27
CA MET A 284 -17.95 15.31 -12.02
C MET A 284 -17.49 14.07 -11.26
N LEU A 285 -16.29 14.11 -10.66
CA LEU A 285 -15.76 12.99 -9.86
C LEU A 285 -16.64 12.68 -8.64
N LYS A 286 -17.19 13.69 -7.99
CA LYS A 286 -18.05 13.54 -6.79
C LYS A 286 -19.46 13.06 -7.12
N ASN A 287 -19.98 13.42 -8.29
CA ASN A 287 -21.36 13.13 -8.71
C ASN A 287 -21.51 11.78 -9.39
N ALA A 288 -20.51 10.94 -9.32
CA ALA A 288 -20.53 9.59 -9.86
C ALA A 288 -21.33 8.65 -8.95
N GLY A 289 -22.59 8.43 -9.33
CA GLY A 289 -23.46 7.34 -8.83
C GLY A 289 -24.07 7.51 -7.45
#